data_050e3f9f783f00d18d9385a7d834231a
#
_entry.id   050e3f9f783f00d18d9385a7d834231a
#
_cell.length_a   1.000
_cell.length_b   1.000
_cell.length_c   1.000
_cell.angle_alpha   90.00
_cell.angle_beta   90.00
_cell.angle_gamma   90.00
#
_symmetry.space_group_name_H-M   'P 1'
#
loop_
_entity.id
_entity.type
_entity.pdbx_description
1 polymer ?
#
loop_
_entity_poly.entity_id
_entity_poly.type
_entity_poly.pdbx_seq_one_letter_code
_entity_poly.pdbx_strand_id
1 'polypeptide(L)'
;MIGDNIVQLRKLHNMTQEDLADKVGVTRQSVAQWESGRTCPNLTQSKALADAFGVTLDDLVEFDSGENLGLNVPPKGKHLFGLVTVGEKGQIVIPARARKLFDIKQGDKLVVLGDEGQGIAIVKADSFLHLADMIRKGK
;
A
#
# COMPACT_ATOMS: atom_id res chain seq x y z
N MET A 1 -10.60 -8.52 -5.68
CA MET A 1 -10.38 -8.50 -7.15
C MET A 1 -10.20 -7.06 -7.63
N ILE A 2 -9.64 -6.89 -8.81
CA ILE A 2 -9.31 -5.54 -9.32
C ILE A 2 -10.55 -4.64 -9.40
N GLY A 3 -11.70 -5.18 -9.80
CA GLY A 3 -12.93 -4.40 -9.88
C GLY A 3 -13.34 -3.78 -8.56
N ASP A 4 -13.21 -4.54 -7.49
CA ASP A 4 -13.52 -4.05 -6.13
C ASP A 4 -12.57 -2.91 -5.73
N ASN A 5 -11.31 -3.05 -6.05
CA ASN A 5 -10.30 -2.02 -5.76
C ASN A 5 -10.59 -0.74 -6.54
N ILE A 6 -11.01 -0.86 -7.80
CA ILE A 6 -11.39 0.30 -8.62
C ILE A 6 -12.56 1.04 -7.98
N VAL A 7 -13.60 0.32 -7.53
CA VAL A 7 -14.75 0.93 -6.85
C VAL A 7 -14.31 1.67 -5.60
N GLN A 8 -13.51 1.03 -4.76
CA GLN A 8 -13.06 1.62 -3.50
C GLN A 8 -12.23 2.89 -3.74
N LEU A 9 -11.27 2.81 -4.65
CA LEU A 9 -10.39 3.93 -4.96
C LEU A 9 -11.15 5.09 -5.59
N ARG A 10 -12.08 4.78 -6.49
CA ARG A 10 -12.92 5.80 -7.13
C ARG A 10 -13.73 6.57 -6.08
N LYS A 11 -14.37 5.84 -5.17
CA LYS A 11 -15.16 6.45 -4.10
C LYS A 11 -14.29 7.24 -3.12
N LEU A 12 -13.11 6.72 -2.80
CA LEU A 12 -12.16 7.41 -1.93
C LEU A 12 -11.75 8.77 -2.53
N HIS A 13 -11.61 8.85 -3.85
CA HIS A 13 -11.26 10.07 -4.55
C HIS A 13 -12.47 10.90 -4.96
N ASN A 14 -13.67 10.54 -4.51
CA ASN A 14 -14.92 11.25 -4.79
C ASN A 14 -15.21 11.41 -6.29
N MET A 15 -14.90 10.38 -7.07
CA MET A 15 -15.14 10.35 -8.52
C MET A 15 -16.38 9.54 -8.86
N THR A 16 -17.12 10.00 -9.90
CA THR A 16 -18.11 9.18 -10.55
C THR A 16 -17.43 8.23 -11.54
N GLN A 17 -18.16 7.23 -12.04
CA GLN A 17 -17.64 6.35 -13.11
C GLN A 17 -17.25 7.17 -14.34
N GLU A 18 -18.01 8.21 -14.66
CA GLU A 18 -17.71 9.08 -15.80
C GLU A 18 -16.44 9.90 -15.56
N ASP A 19 -16.26 10.44 -14.35
CA ASP A 19 -15.05 11.16 -13.97
C ASP A 19 -13.80 10.29 -14.16
N LEU A 20 -13.88 9.05 -13.69
CA LEU A 20 -12.77 8.12 -13.84
C LEU A 20 -12.52 7.77 -15.30
N ALA A 21 -13.59 7.53 -16.07
CA ALA A 21 -13.51 7.22 -17.49
C ALA A 21 -12.79 8.35 -18.26
N ASP A 22 -13.16 9.60 -17.98
CA ASP A 22 -12.53 10.76 -18.59
C ASP A 22 -11.04 10.85 -18.22
N LYS A 23 -10.73 10.57 -16.96
CA LYS A 23 -9.36 10.68 -16.47
C LYS A 23 -8.42 9.65 -17.09
N VAL A 24 -8.90 8.44 -17.34
CA VAL A 24 -8.05 7.36 -17.89
C VAL A 24 -8.28 7.13 -19.40
N GLY A 25 -9.14 7.92 -20.03
CA GLY A 25 -9.32 7.89 -21.49
C GLY A 25 -10.12 6.70 -22.00
N VAL A 26 -11.14 6.28 -21.27
CA VAL A 26 -12.04 5.18 -21.64
C VAL A 26 -13.49 5.62 -21.54
N THR A 27 -14.42 4.75 -21.92
CA THR A 27 -15.85 5.03 -21.78
C THR A 27 -16.33 4.72 -20.36
N ARG A 28 -17.39 5.39 -19.92
CA ARG A 28 -18.06 5.09 -18.67
C ARG A 28 -18.49 3.61 -18.60
N GLN A 29 -18.96 3.08 -19.73
CA GLN A 29 -19.37 1.68 -19.83
C GLN A 29 -18.21 0.72 -19.51
N SER A 30 -17.01 1.03 -19.99
CA SER A 30 -15.80 0.25 -19.66
C SER A 30 -15.55 0.21 -18.17
N VAL A 31 -15.62 1.37 -17.50
CA VAL A 31 -15.43 1.45 -16.04
C VAL A 31 -16.49 0.61 -15.33
N ALA A 32 -17.77 0.74 -15.73
CA ALA A 32 -18.85 -0.03 -15.13
C ALA A 32 -18.64 -1.54 -15.28
N GLN A 33 -18.17 -1.98 -16.42
CA GLN A 33 -17.87 -3.40 -16.67
C GLN A 33 -16.71 -3.90 -15.83
N TRP A 34 -15.67 -3.09 -15.64
CA TRP A 34 -14.55 -3.44 -14.76
C TRP A 34 -15.03 -3.59 -13.31
N GLU A 35 -15.81 -2.64 -12.84
CA GLU A 35 -16.32 -2.64 -11.46
C GLU A 35 -17.25 -3.81 -11.17
N SER A 36 -18.01 -4.26 -12.16
CA SER A 36 -18.90 -5.42 -12.02
C SER A 36 -18.19 -6.77 -12.22
N GLY A 37 -16.92 -6.75 -12.61
CA GLY A 37 -16.16 -7.97 -12.89
C GLY A 37 -16.50 -8.61 -14.23
N ARG A 38 -17.28 -7.95 -15.08
CA ARG A 38 -17.66 -8.48 -16.40
C ARG A 38 -16.47 -8.48 -17.35
N THR A 39 -15.64 -7.47 -17.29
CA THR A 39 -14.38 -7.38 -18.03
C THR A 39 -13.28 -6.89 -17.11
N CYS A 40 -12.02 -7.03 -17.55
CA CYS A 40 -10.87 -6.52 -16.84
C CYS A 40 -10.17 -5.46 -17.67
N PRO A 41 -9.60 -4.42 -17.04
CA PRO A 41 -8.77 -3.49 -17.80
C PRO A 41 -7.52 -4.22 -18.32
N ASN A 42 -7.05 -3.83 -19.51
CA ASN A 42 -5.79 -4.35 -20.03
C ASN A 42 -4.62 -3.73 -19.27
N LEU A 43 -3.39 -4.13 -19.59
CA LEU A 43 -2.21 -3.67 -18.87
C LEU A 43 -2.04 -2.15 -18.97
N THR A 44 -2.23 -1.57 -20.13
CA THR A 44 -2.12 -0.11 -20.32
C THR A 44 -3.17 0.64 -19.52
N GLN A 45 -4.41 0.15 -19.54
CA GLN A 45 -5.50 0.73 -18.78
C GLN A 45 -5.28 0.58 -17.27
N SER A 46 -4.78 -0.58 -16.83
CA SER A 46 -4.48 -0.83 -15.42
C SER A 46 -3.39 0.11 -14.91
N LYS A 47 -2.36 0.35 -15.73
CA LYS A 47 -1.31 1.29 -15.38
C LYS A 47 -1.83 2.72 -15.28
N ALA A 48 -2.70 3.12 -16.20
CA ALA A 48 -3.33 4.44 -16.16
C ALA A 48 -4.19 4.60 -14.89
N LEU A 49 -4.92 3.56 -14.51
CA LEU A 49 -5.71 3.55 -13.28
C LEU A 49 -4.81 3.68 -12.04
N ALA A 50 -3.74 2.90 -11.97
CA ALA A 50 -2.81 2.95 -10.84
C ALA A 50 -2.20 4.35 -10.71
N ASP A 51 -1.78 4.96 -11.81
CA ASP A 51 -1.23 6.31 -11.84
C ASP A 51 -2.28 7.34 -11.40
N ALA A 52 -3.51 7.21 -11.90
CA ALA A 52 -4.60 8.11 -11.55
C ALA A 52 -4.93 8.09 -10.05
N PHE A 53 -4.84 6.92 -9.43
CA PHE A 53 -5.15 6.74 -8.02
C PHE A 53 -3.94 6.88 -7.10
N GLY A 54 -2.73 6.99 -7.65
CA GLY A 54 -1.51 7.09 -6.84
C GLY A 54 -1.18 5.81 -6.07
N VAL A 55 -1.49 4.65 -6.63
CA VAL A 55 -1.19 3.33 -6.07
C VAL A 55 -0.26 2.57 -7.00
N THR A 56 0.32 1.46 -6.52
CA THR A 56 1.11 0.58 -7.38
C THR A 56 0.18 -0.29 -8.23
N LEU A 57 0.67 -0.72 -9.39
CA LEU A 57 -0.06 -1.65 -10.24
C LEU A 57 -0.32 -2.96 -9.51
N ASP A 58 0.67 -3.48 -8.79
CA ASP A 58 0.54 -4.71 -8.03
C ASP A 58 -0.59 -4.61 -6.99
N ASP A 59 -0.63 -3.52 -6.23
CA ASP A 59 -1.67 -3.31 -5.22
C ASP A 59 -3.05 -3.13 -5.86
N LEU A 60 -3.13 -2.44 -6.98
CA LEU A 60 -4.40 -2.28 -7.69
C LEU A 60 -4.97 -3.64 -8.09
N VAL A 61 -4.14 -4.54 -8.56
CA VAL A 61 -4.55 -5.86 -9.06
C VAL A 61 -4.79 -6.85 -7.91
N GLU A 62 -3.90 -6.90 -6.93
CA GLU A 62 -3.84 -8.00 -5.96
C GLU A 62 -4.33 -7.65 -4.56
N PHE A 63 -4.45 -6.38 -4.21
CA PHE A 63 -4.85 -6.02 -2.85
C PHE A 63 -6.28 -6.52 -2.55
N ASP A 64 -6.43 -7.17 -1.41
CA ASP A 64 -7.73 -7.67 -0.92
C ASP A 64 -8.06 -7.01 0.41
N SER A 65 -9.05 -6.13 0.41
CA SER A 65 -9.50 -5.42 1.61
C SER A 65 -10.02 -6.38 2.67
N GLY A 66 -10.68 -7.47 2.27
CA GLY A 66 -11.21 -8.45 3.20
C GLY A 66 -10.13 -9.13 4.03
N GLU A 67 -8.98 -9.42 3.41
CA GLU A 67 -7.83 -10.00 4.07
C GLU A 67 -7.01 -8.97 4.85
N ASN A 68 -7.25 -7.69 4.61
CA ASN A 68 -6.49 -6.58 5.17
C ASN A 68 -7.36 -5.64 6.01
N LEU A 69 -8.20 -6.22 6.85
CA LEU A 69 -9.01 -5.49 7.84
C LEU A 69 -10.02 -4.50 7.23
N GLY A 70 -10.43 -4.71 5.98
CA GLY A 70 -11.33 -3.79 5.30
C GLY A 70 -10.70 -2.47 4.89
N LEU A 71 -9.38 -2.36 5.00
CA LEU A 71 -8.67 -1.13 4.62
C LEU A 71 -8.59 -1.00 3.10
N ASN A 72 -8.49 0.24 2.66
CA ASN A 72 -8.37 0.55 1.23
C ASN A 72 -6.97 0.23 0.72
N VAL A 73 -6.84 0.16 -0.61
CA VAL A 73 -5.55 -0.01 -1.28
C VAL A 73 -4.60 1.11 -0.81
N PRO A 74 -3.40 0.77 -0.32
CA PRO A 74 -2.48 1.78 0.19
C PRO A 74 -1.90 2.64 -0.93
N PRO A 75 -1.60 3.93 -0.64
CA PRO A 75 -0.92 4.79 -1.61
C PRO A 75 0.45 4.23 -1.98
N LYS A 76 0.94 4.62 -3.16
CA LYS A 76 2.27 4.23 -3.63
C LYS A 76 3.34 4.61 -2.58
N GLY A 77 4.21 3.66 -2.29
CA GLY A 77 5.25 3.83 -1.27
C GLY A 77 4.80 3.48 0.15
N LYS A 78 3.51 3.25 0.37
CA LYS A 78 2.96 2.76 1.63
C LYS A 78 2.58 1.29 1.46
N HIS A 79 2.72 0.52 2.52
CA HIS A 79 2.47 -0.92 2.44
C HIS A 79 1.72 -1.40 3.68
N LEU A 80 0.80 -2.32 3.47
CA LEU A 80 0.14 -3.07 4.54
C LEU A 80 0.61 -4.51 4.42
N PHE A 81 1.31 -5.01 5.44
CA PHE A 81 1.89 -6.35 5.41
C PHE A 81 1.03 -7.40 6.12
N GLY A 82 -0.14 -7.02 6.62
CA GLY A 82 -1.07 -7.92 7.27
C GLY A 82 -1.01 -7.86 8.79
N LEU A 83 -1.60 -8.85 9.42
CA LEU A 83 -1.65 -8.98 10.87
C LEU A 83 -0.56 -9.93 11.36
N VAL A 84 0.00 -9.62 12.53
CA VAL A 84 0.88 -10.53 13.24
C VAL A 84 0.35 -10.70 14.66
N THR A 85 0.67 -11.83 15.28
CA THR A 85 0.27 -12.10 16.65
C THR A 85 1.48 -11.97 17.56
N VAL A 86 1.31 -11.24 18.66
CA VAL A 86 2.36 -11.08 19.66
C VAL A 86 2.48 -12.37 20.46
N GLY A 87 3.68 -12.91 20.53
CA GLY A 87 3.98 -14.12 21.28
C GLY A 87 4.09 -13.88 22.78
N GLU A 88 4.33 -14.97 23.51
CA GLU A 88 4.36 -14.98 24.98
C GLU A 88 5.37 -13.98 25.54
N LYS A 89 6.50 -13.81 24.88
CA LYS A 89 7.56 -12.90 25.33
C LYS A 89 7.53 -11.54 24.67
N GLY A 90 6.41 -11.19 24.06
CA GLY A 90 6.27 -9.90 23.37
C GLY A 90 6.89 -9.87 21.97
N GLN A 91 7.31 -11.01 21.41
CA GLN A 91 7.91 -11.05 20.09
C GLN A 91 6.85 -11.18 18.98
N ILE A 92 7.18 -10.66 17.83
CA ILE A 92 6.41 -10.87 16.60
C ILE A 92 7.36 -11.35 15.50
N VAL A 93 6.79 -12.06 14.52
CA VAL A 93 7.53 -12.37 13.28
C VAL A 93 7.27 -11.26 12.31
N ILE A 94 8.33 -10.60 11.86
CA ILE A 94 8.20 -9.58 10.81
C ILE A 94 7.78 -10.29 9.52
N PRO A 95 6.67 -9.87 8.88
CA PRO A 95 6.22 -10.54 7.66
C PRO A 95 7.30 -10.64 6.58
N ALA A 96 7.32 -11.75 5.87
CA ALA A 96 8.36 -12.02 4.86
C ALA A 96 8.45 -10.92 3.81
N ARG A 97 7.31 -10.38 3.35
CA ARG A 97 7.29 -9.28 2.37
C ARG A 97 7.96 -8.02 2.92
N ALA A 98 7.74 -7.72 4.20
CA ALA A 98 8.39 -6.58 4.84
C ALA A 98 9.89 -6.79 4.95
N ARG A 99 10.31 -7.99 5.35
CA ARG A 99 11.75 -8.32 5.43
C ARG A 99 12.43 -8.18 4.08
N LYS A 100 11.78 -8.63 3.02
CA LYS A 100 12.32 -8.55 1.66
C LYS A 100 12.39 -7.10 1.18
N LEU A 101 11.33 -6.34 1.36
CA LEU A 101 11.26 -4.96 0.88
C LEU A 101 12.29 -4.06 1.57
N PHE A 102 12.45 -4.22 2.89
CA PHE A 102 13.36 -3.40 3.68
C PHE A 102 14.72 -4.06 3.91
N ASP A 103 14.98 -5.20 3.25
CA ASP A 103 16.25 -5.93 3.34
C ASP A 103 16.64 -6.25 4.78
N ILE A 104 15.70 -6.81 5.52
CA ILE A 104 15.92 -7.19 6.93
C ILE A 104 16.33 -8.65 6.98
N LYS A 105 17.52 -8.92 7.51
CA LYS A 105 18.14 -10.24 7.55
C LYS A 105 18.48 -10.65 8.98
N GLN A 106 18.68 -11.95 9.18
CA GLN A 106 19.14 -12.47 10.45
C GLN A 106 20.41 -11.73 10.89
N GLY A 107 20.43 -11.32 12.15
CA GLY A 107 21.56 -10.59 12.72
C GLY A 107 21.48 -9.08 12.59
N ASP A 108 20.58 -8.58 11.76
CA ASP A 108 20.39 -7.14 11.62
C ASP A 108 19.88 -6.54 12.93
N LYS A 109 20.33 -5.32 13.21
CA LYS A 109 19.87 -4.56 14.37
C LYS A 109 18.81 -3.56 13.94
N LEU A 110 17.74 -3.50 14.73
CA LEU A 110 16.62 -2.61 14.49
C LEU A 110 16.48 -1.65 15.65
N VAL A 111 16.16 -0.39 15.34
CA VAL A 111 15.81 0.60 16.36
C VAL A 111 14.29 0.58 16.51
N VAL A 112 13.82 0.46 17.72
CA VAL A 112 12.39 0.47 18.05
C VAL A 112 12.07 1.82 18.66
N LEU A 113 11.17 2.56 18.02
CA LEU A 113 10.76 3.90 18.41
C LEU A 113 9.30 3.87 18.83
N GLY A 114 8.92 4.77 19.71
CA GLY A 114 7.53 4.87 20.15
C GLY A 114 7.04 6.30 20.19
N ASP A 115 5.79 6.48 19.80
CA ASP A 115 5.05 7.72 19.95
C ASP A 115 3.70 7.36 20.59
N GLU A 116 3.40 7.93 21.73
CA GLU A 116 2.18 7.57 22.47
C GLU A 116 0.90 7.80 21.65
N GLY A 117 0.92 8.77 20.73
CA GLY A 117 -0.23 9.07 19.88
C GLY A 117 -0.30 8.22 18.61
N GLN A 118 0.80 7.62 18.18
CA GLN A 118 0.86 6.91 16.90
C GLN A 118 1.19 5.42 17.02
N GLY A 119 2.02 5.04 18.00
CA GLY A 119 2.40 3.65 18.21
C GLY A 119 3.90 3.42 18.08
N ILE A 120 4.25 2.19 17.69
CA ILE A 120 5.63 1.74 17.62
C ILE A 120 6.07 1.70 16.16
N ALA A 121 7.27 2.23 15.89
CA ALA A 121 7.93 2.11 14.61
C ALA A 121 9.22 1.32 14.77
N ILE A 122 9.57 0.52 13.77
CA ILE A 122 10.79 -0.27 13.72
C ILE A 122 11.55 0.12 12.46
N VAL A 123 12.80 0.52 12.60
CA VAL A 123 13.64 0.91 11.47
C VAL A 123 15.01 0.23 11.59
N LYS A 124 15.67 0.02 10.46
CA LYS A 124 17.03 -0.53 10.48
C LYS A 124 17.96 0.44 11.18
N ALA A 125 18.83 -0.07 12.03
CA ALA A 125 19.76 0.75 12.80
C ALA A 125 20.63 1.64 11.90
N ASP A 126 21.12 1.09 10.80
CA ASP A 126 21.95 1.84 9.85
C ASP A 126 21.19 3.02 9.24
N SER A 127 19.92 2.80 8.85
CA SER A 127 19.08 3.86 8.30
C SER A 127 18.78 4.95 9.32
N PHE A 128 18.53 4.56 10.57
CA PHE A 128 18.26 5.49 11.65
C PHE A 128 19.49 6.35 11.96
N LEU A 129 20.67 5.72 12.05
CA LEU A 129 21.91 6.43 12.32
C LEU A 129 22.26 7.40 11.20
N HIS A 130 22.01 7.01 9.95
CA HIS A 130 22.22 7.89 8.79
C HIS A 130 21.29 9.10 8.85
N LEU A 131 20.01 8.91 9.18
CA LEU A 131 19.04 9.98 9.32
C LEU A 131 19.45 10.95 10.45
N ALA A 132 19.84 10.41 11.60
CA ALA A 132 20.30 11.22 12.73
C ALA A 132 21.52 12.06 12.36
N ASP A 133 22.46 11.50 11.61
CA ASP A 133 23.64 12.17 11.12
C ASP A 133 23.29 13.32 10.18
N MET A 134 22.38 13.07 9.25
CA MET A 134 21.89 14.13 8.33
C MET A 134 21.24 15.28 9.07
N ILE A 135 20.45 15.01 10.07
CA ILE A 135 19.79 16.03 10.89
C ILE A 135 20.85 16.87 11.63
N ARG A 136 21.85 16.20 12.21
CA ARG A 136 22.94 16.87 12.93
C ARG A 136 23.74 17.80 12.01
N LYS A 137 24.05 17.32 10.80
CA LYS A 137 24.85 18.08 9.83
C LYS A 137 24.05 19.21 9.17
N GLY A 138 22.74 19.10 9.12
CA GLY A 138 21.86 20.07 8.51
C GLY A 138 21.64 21.34 9.34
N LYS A 139 22.21 21.38 10.53
CA LYS A 139 22.18 22.55 11.38
C LYS A 139 23.45 23.38 11.16
#